data_f30cc305956a9bfdb0ae4ef83a8bae6c
#
_entry.id   f30cc305956a9bfdb0ae4ef83a8bae6c
#
_cell.length_a   1.000
_cell.length_b   1.000
_cell.length_c   1.000
_cell.angle_alpha   90.00
_cell.angle_beta   90.00
_cell.angle_gamma   90.00
#
_symmetry.space_group_name_H-M   'P 1'
#
loop_
_entity.id
_entity.type
_entity.pdbx_description
1 polymer ?
#
loop_
_entity_poly.entity_id
_entity_poly.type
_entity_poly.pdbx_seq_one_letter_code
_entity_poly.pdbx_strand_id
1 'polypeptide(L)' 'MKKLKQYDVVALTVDLPEENLWSGQVGTIVEVYNGGEAFEVDFVDREGHTYGLLSLRPKQLMLLHYEPVEAAA' A
#
# COMPACT_ATOMS: atom_id res chain seq x y z
N MET A 1 5.68 14.77 6.60
CA MET A 1 5.30 13.65 5.74
C MET A 1 5.04 12.41 6.57
N LYS A 2 3.95 11.73 6.31
CA LYS A 2 3.57 10.60 7.14
C LYS A 2 4.31 9.34 6.72
N LYS A 3 4.84 8.63 7.70
CA LYS A 3 5.56 7.41 7.45
C LYS A 3 4.58 6.25 7.30
N LEU A 4 4.83 5.39 6.32
CA LEU A 4 4.00 4.21 6.14
C LEU A 4 4.31 3.19 7.23
N LYS A 5 3.29 2.49 7.69
CA LYS A 5 3.48 1.52 8.76
C LYS A 5 2.58 0.31 8.56
N GLN A 6 2.77 -0.70 9.36
CA GLN A 6 2.00 -1.93 9.29
C GLN A 6 0.51 -1.63 9.44
N TYR A 7 -0.28 -2.28 8.59
CA TYR A 7 -1.75 -2.19 8.52
C TYR A 7 -2.25 -0.91 7.88
N ASP A 8 -1.36 -0.03 7.41
CA ASP A 8 -1.81 1.10 6.60
C ASP A 8 -2.38 0.60 5.28
N VAL A 9 -3.41 1.29 4.80
CA VAL A 9 -3.99 0.99 3.50
C VAL A 9 -3.39 1.95 2.49
N VAL A 10 -2.96 1.39 1.38
CA VAL A 10 -2.18 2.12 0.39
C VAL A 10 -2.72 1.82 -1.00
N ALA A 11 -2.34 2.66 -1.96
CA ALA A 11 -2.60 2.41 -3.37
C ALA A 11 -1.29 2.40 -4.12
N LEU A 12 -1.23 1.58 -5.17
CA LEU A 12 -0.09 1.60 -6.07
C LEU A 12 -0.03 2.92 -6.81
N THR A 13 1.17 3.46 -6.94
CA THR A 13 1.39 4.68 -7.72
C THR A 13 2.01 4.38 -9.08
N VAL A 14 2.31 3.11 -9.37
CA VAL A 14 2.96 2.68 -10.60
C VAL A 14 2.24 1.45 -11.13
N ASP A 15 2.45 1.16 -12.42
CA ASP A 15 1.95 -0.07 -13.02
C ASP A 15 3.01 -1.15 -12.86
N LEU A 16 2.56 -2.36 -12.55
CA LEU A 16 3.42 -3.54 -12.44
C LEU A 16 2.83 -4.64 -13.32
N PRO A 17 3.02 -4.53 -14.64
CA PRO A 17 2.38 -5.47 -15.57
C PRO A 17 2.76 -6.92 -15.33
N GLU A 18 4.01 -7.18 -14.92
CA GLU A 18 4.45 -8.56 -14.65
C GLU A 18 3.67 -9.18 -13.52
N GLU A 19 3.15 -8.36 -12.62
CA GLU A 19 2.38 -8.83 -11.47
C GLU A 19 0.89 -8.72 -11.71
N ASN A 20 0.51 -8.23 -12.89
CA ASN A 20 -0.90 -7.97 -13.21
C ASN A 20 -1.54 -7.01 -12.22
N LEU A 21 -0.78 -6.01 -11.82
CA LEU A 21 -1.23 -4.95 -10.91
C LEU A 21 -1.01 -3.60 -11.56
N TRP A 22 -1.91 -2.67 -11.29
CA TRP A 22 -1.93 -1.38 -11.97
C TRP A 22 -2.05 -0.25 -10.96
N SER A 23 -1.56 0.91 -11.35
CA SER A 23 -1.65 2.11 -10.55
C SER A 23 -3.09 2.33 -10.08
N GLY A 24 -3.26 2.66 -8.82
CA GLY A 24 -4.57 2.87 -8.23
C GLY A 24 -5.13 1.68 -7.49
N GLN A 25 -4.57 0.49 -7.67
CA GLN A 25 -5.07 -0.68 -6.95
C GLN A 25 -4.67 -0.59 -5.48
N VAL A 26 -5.57 -1.02 -4.61
CA VAL A 26 -5.50 -0.80 -3.17
C VAL A 26 -5.06 -2.07 -2.46
N GLY A 27 -4.15 -1.93 -1.51
CA GLY A 27 -3.70 -3.03 -0.69
C GLY A 27 -3.44 -2.58 0.73
N THR A 28 -3.07 -3.53 1.57
CA THR A 28 -2.77 -3.27 2.98
C THR A 28 -1.35 -3.72 3.26
N ILE A 29 -0.60 -2.87 3.97
CA ILE A 29 0.75 -3.24 4.41
C ILE A 29 0.63 -4.26 5.52
N VAL A 30 1.17 -5.46 5.29
CA VAL A 30 1.11 -6.52 6.29
C VAL A 30 2.47 -6.73 6.96
N GLU A 31 3.56 -6.21 6.38
CA GLU A 31 4.88 -6.33 6.98
C GLU A 31 5.73 -5.15 6.57
N VAL A 32 6.63 -4.71 7.46
CA VAL A 32 7.54 -3.61 7.21
C VAL A 32 8.96 -4.17 7.31
N TYR A 33 9.76 -3.94 6.27
CA TYR A 33 11.13 -4.46 6.22
C TYR A 33 12.14 -3.33 6.41
N ASN A 34 13.17 -3.61 7.18
CA ASN A 34 14.33 -2.72 7.35
C ASN A 34 13.92 -1.30 7.70
N GLY A 35 12.97 -1.17 8.64
CA GLY A 35 12.57 0.15 9.13
C GLY A 35 11.86 1.02 8.12
N GLY A 36 11.31 0.43 7.06
CA GLY A 36 10.54 1.18 6.07
C GLY A 36 11.18 1.25 4.69
N GLU A 37 12.21 0.45 4.44
CA GLU A 37 12.80 0.39 3.10
C GLU A 37 11.93 -0.33 2.12
N ALA A 38 11.13 -1.28 2.59
CA ALA A 38 10.22 -2.05 1.76
C ALA A 38 9.04 -2.48 2.61
N PHE A 39 7.96 -2.83 1.93
CA PHE A 39 6.72 -3.23 2.59
C PHE A 39 6.15 -4.42 1.86
N GLU A 40 5.66 -5.40 2.63
CA GLU A 40 4.87 -6.48 2.07
C GLU A 40 3.43 -5.99 2.00
N VAL A 41 2.84 -6.02 0.80
CA VAL A 41 1.51 -5.46 0.58
C VAL A 41 0.59 -6.55 0.08
N ASP A 42 -0.56 -6.67 0.73
CA ASP A 42 -1.59 -7.66 0.45
C ASP A 42 -2.72 -6.98 -0.31
N PHE A 43 -2.91 -7.36 -1.57
CA PHE A 43 -3.98 -6.81 -2.40
C PHE A 43 -5.17 -7.75 -2.36
N VAL A 44 -6.30 -7.24 -1.85
CA VAL A 44 -7.50 -8.06 -1.69
C VAL A 44 -8.64 -7.46 -2.49
N ASP A 45 -9.53 -8.33 -2.96
CA ASP A 45 -10.71 -7.89 -3.69
C ASP A 45 -11.84 -7.55 -2.72
N ARG A 46 -13.01 -7.24 -3.25
CA ARG A 46 -14.14 -6.80 -2.44
C ARG A 46 -14.65 -7.89 -1.50
N GLU A 47 -14.39 -9.15 -1.85
CA GLU A 47 -14.80 -10.28 -1.03
C GLU A 47 -13.74 -10.71 -0.03
N GLY A 48 -12.61 -9.99 0.02
CA GLY A 48 -11.55 -10.30 0.96
C GLY A 48 -10.56 -11.35 0.48
N HIS A 49 -10.59 -11.68 -0.81
CA HIS A 49 -9.65 -12.66 -1.36
C HIS A 49 -8.38 -11.96 -1.80
N THR A 50 -7.24 -12.48 -1.38
CA THR A 50 -5.95 -11.96 -1.81
C THR A 50 -5.71 -12.32 -3.27
N TYR A 51 -5.42 -11.31 -4.09
CA TYR A 51 -5.06 -11.55 -5.47
C TYR A 51 -3.63 -11.09 -5.79
N GLY A 52 -2.93 -10.55 -4.82
CA GLY A 52 -1.54 -10.17 -4.97
C GLY A 52 -0.89 -9.97 -3.62
N LEU A 53 0.34 -10.44 -3.48
CA LEU A 53 1.10 -10.27 -2.24
C LEU A 53 2.55 -10.14 -2.64
N LEU A 54 3.12 -8.94 -2.48
CA LEU A 54 4.48 -8.71 -2.93
C LEU A 54 5.12 -7.56 -2.16
N SER A 55 6.46 -7.52 -2.25
CA SER A 55 7.25 -6.47 -1.61
C SER A 55 7.32 -5.26 -2.52
N LEU A 56 7.06 -4.09 -1.96
CA LEU A 56 7.05 -2.84 -2.70
C LEU A 56 7.84 -1.78 -1.93
N ARG A 57 8.36 -0.81 -2.66
CA ARG A 57 9.12 0.29 -2.08
C ARG A 57 8.20 1.45 -1.76
N PRO A 58 8.61 2.33 -0.83
CA PRO A 58 7.75 3.47 -0.45
C PRO A 58 7.30 4.31 -1.62
N LYS A 59 8.17 4.52 -2.61
CA LYS A 59 7.82 5.39 -3.74
C LYS A 59 6.78 4.76 -4.66
N GLN A 60 6.49 3.48 -4.50
CA GLN A 60 5.48 2.79 -5.30
C GLN A 60 4.11 2.82 -4.62
N LEU A 61 4.02 3.42 -3.44
CA LEU A 61 2.82 3.36 -2.62
C LEU A 61 2.39 4.75 -2.18
N MET A 62 1.08 4.93 -2.08
CA MET A 62 0.49 6.16 -1.57
C MET A 62 -0.43 5.81 -0.42
N LEU A 63 -0.24 6.46 0.72
CA LEU A 63 -1.10 6.26 1.88
C LEU A 63 -2.50 6.80 1.58
N LEU A 64 -3.51 6.00 1.90
CA LEU A 64 -4.90 6.42 1.76
C LEU A 64 -5.46 6.85 3.10
N HIS A 65 -6.34 7.83 3.05
CA HIS A 65 -6.97 8.37 4.26
C HIS A 65 -8.47 8.15 4.15
N TYR A 66 -9.04 7.42 5.11
CA TYR A 66 -10.47 7.16 5.13
C TYR A 66 -11.24 8.23 5.87
N GLU A 67 -10.56 8.97 6.72
CA GLU A 67 -11.18 9.97 7.55
C GLU A 67 -10.62 11.33 7.18
N PRO A 68 -11.33 12.40 7.50
CA PRO A 68 -10.76 13.72 7.27
C PRO A 68 -9.40 13.83 7.93
N VAL A 69 -8.42 14.28 7.17
CA VAL A 69 -7.10 14.50 7.71
C VAL A 69 -7.11 15.87 8.36
N GLU A 70 -6.81 15.88 9.67
CA GLU A 70 -6.76 17.13 10.39
C GLU A 70 -5.53 17.89 9.95
N ALA A 71 -5.76 19.03 9.34
CA ALA A 71 -4.63 19.88 8.96
C ALA A 71 -3.96 20.34 10.25
N ALA A 72 -2.65 20.18 10.31
CA ALA A 72 -1.92 20.70 11.45
C ALA A 72 -2.16 22.20 11.49
N ALA A 73 -2.82 22.60 12.52
CA ALA A 73 -3.15 24.01 12.65
C ALA A 73 -1.89 24.81 12.93
#